data_9fd4faea4b80fc67b508049c8cfd84f6
#
_entry.id   9fd4faea4b80fc67b508049c8cfd84f6
#
_cell.length_a   1.000
_cell.length_b   1.000
_cell.length_c   1.000
_cell.angle_alpha   90.00
_cell.angle_beta   90.00
_cell.angle_gamma   90.00
#
_symmetry.space_group_name_H-M   'P 1'
#
loop_
_entity.id
_entity.type
_entity.pdbx_description
1 polymer ?
#
loop_
_entity_poly.entity_id
_entity_poly.type
_entity_poly.pdbx_seq_one_letter_code
_entity_poly.pdbx_strand_id
1 'polypeptide(L)'
;MTKHWLAPRFGGSEVLEYVDTEVPAPGPGEVTIAVRAAGMNPADTKHTRQGDPADLPIAVGYEVAGVLSAVGPDTQIASGGGAVGDEVLAFRISGGWAESVTVPASDVFAKPASLGFPEAANLLLAGSTAADMLRVTRAEGRDTVLVHGASGAVGVSLLQQLRLLGTRVIGSASERGADVVRRFGGEWVAYGDGLEARVRGLAPSGIDVALDCVGTDEAVDVSLALVADRSRIVTIAAQARAASEGIAAVGGAQPASKAFRDSVRQRLIDLAGAGHLEVPVARTFPLAEAKEAAELLESGHPGGKLALLP
;
A
#
# COMPACT_ATOMS: atom_id res chain seq x y z
N MET A 1 25.91 -12.60 -9.09
CA MET A 1 24.80 -12.10 -9.93
C MET A 1 23.50 -12.61 -9.34
N THR A 2 22.46 -11.79 -9.31
CA THR A 2 21.13 -12.12 -8.78
C THR A 2 20.07 -11.70 -9.80
N LYS A 3 18.89 -12.27 -9.74
CA LYS A 3 17.80 -11.97 -10.64
C LYS A 3 17.03 -10.74 -10.19
N HIS A 4 16.71 -9.84 -11.14
CA HIS A 4 15.92 -8.62 -10.94
C HIS A 4 14.92 -8.42 -12.06
N TRP A 5 13.83 -7.75 -11.75
CA TRP A 5 12.89 -7.23 -12.74
C TRP A 5 13.14 -5.75 -13.01
N LEU A 6 13.33 -5.42 -14.28
CA LEU A 6 13.57 -4.06 -14.77
C LEU A 6 12.56 -3.71 -15.87
N ALA A 7 12.25 -2.42 -16.01
CA ALA A 7 11.57 -1.86 -17.17
C ALA A 7 12.61 -1.07 -18.01
N PRO A 8 13.13 -1.61 -19.12
CA PRO A 8 14.14 -0.94 -19.94
C PRO A 8 13.58 0.23 -20.76
N ARG A 9 12.27 0.33 -20.88
CA ARG A 9 11.52 1.41 -21.53
C ARG A 9 10.20 1.63 -20.81
N PHE A 10 9.54 2.76 -21.07
CA PHE A 10 8.20 3.00 -20.51
C PHE A 10 7.17 2.05 -21.12
N GLY A 11 6.25 1.58 -20.26
CA GLY A 11 5.15 0.68 -20.59
C GLY A 11 4.53 0.06 -19.35
N GLY A 12 3.58 -0.85 -19.54
CA GLY A 12 2.97 -1.65 -18.48
C GLY A 12 3.79 -2.91 -18.17
N SER A 13 3.10 -3.95 -17.68
CA SER A 13 3.74 -5.25 -17.38
C SER A 13 4.42 -5.90 -18.59
N GLU A 14 4.01 -5.56 -19.81
CA GLU A 14 4.56 -6.12 -21.05
C GLU A 14 6.03 -5.75 -21.29
N VAL A 15 6.52 -4.63 -20.74
CA VAL A 15 7.91 -4.17 -20.94
C VAL A 15 8.90 -4.72 -19.91
N LEU A 16 8.39 -5.42 -18.89
CA LEU A 16 9.24 -5.93 -17.82
C LEU A 16 10.16 -7.05 -18.30
N GLU A 17 11.43 -7.00 -17.90
CA GLU A 17 12.46 -7.98 -18.23
C GLU A 17 13.09 -8.54 -16.96
N TYR A 18 13.28 -9.86 -16.92
CA TYR A 18 13.91 -10.58 -15.81
C TYR A 18 15.39 -10.84 -16.15
N VAL A 19 16.25 -10.10 -15.52
CA VAL A 19 17.67 -10.02 -15.89
C VAL A 19 18.60 -10.42 -14.75
N ASP A 20 19.83 -10.83 -15.09
CA ASP A 20 20.91 -11.00 -14.13
C ASP A 20 21.61 -9.65 -13.89
N THR A 21 21.76 -9.28 -12.62
CA THR A 21 22.35 -8.02 -12.20
C THR A 21 23.37 -8.27 -11.08
N GLU A 22 24.42 -7.46 -11.01
CA GLU A 22 25.27 -7.40 -9.84
C GLU A 22 24.63 -6.50 -8.77
N VAL A 23 24.60 -6.99 -7.53
CA VAL A 23 24.17 -6.18 -6.39
C VAL A 23 25.42 -5.53 -5.80
N PRO A 24 25.50 -4.19 -5.79
CA PRO A 24 26.65 -3.51 -5.21
C PRO A 24 26.78 -3.80 -3.71
N ALA A 25 28.01 -3.90 -3.23
CA ALA A 25 28.24 -3.97 -1.78
C ALA A 25 27.72 -2.67 -1.12
N PRO A 26 27.10 -2.77 0.07
CA PRO A 26 26.53 -1.59 0.73
C PRO A 26 27.64 -0.66 1.21
N GLY A 27 27.49 0.64 0.90
CA GLY A 27 28.28 1.73 1.45
C GLY A 27 27.78 2.19 2.82
N PRO A 28 28.39 3.25 3.42
CA PRO A 28 27.90 3.85 4.63
C PRO A 28 26.43 4.32 4.50
N GLY A 29 25.59 3.94 5.43
CA GLY A 29 24.14 4.25 5.41
C GLY A 29 23.30 3.29 4.54
N GLU A 30 23.88 2.22 4.00
CA GLU A 30 23.20 1.23 3.17
C GLU A 30 23.27 -0.16 3.78
N VAL A 31 22.31 -1.01 3.40
CA VAL A 31 22.29 -2.44 3.74
C VAL A 31 21.86 -3.25 2.52
N THR A 32 22.30 -4.50 2.45
CA THR A 32 21.84 -5.47 1.44
C THR A 32 20.87 -6.46 2.09
N ILE A 33 19.71 -6.63 1.46
CA ILE A 33 18.66 -7.56 1.88
C ILE A 33 18.62 -8.73 0.91
N ALA A 34 18.80 -9.95 1.41
CA ALA A 34 18.39 -11.17 0.71
C ALA A 34 16.86 -11.25 0.81
N VAL A 35 16.17 -11.02 -0.28
CA VAL A 35 14.70 -10.91 -0.33
C VAL A 35 14.09 -12.29 -0.08
N ARG A 36 13.06 -12.34 0.75
CA ARG A 36 12.22 -13.51 1.02
C ARG A 36 10.81 -13.34 0.51
N ALA A 37 10.37 -12.08 0.41
CA ALA A 37 9.13 -11.70 -0.25
C ALA A 37 9.24 -10.25 -0.75
N ALA A 38 8.74 -9.98 -1.95
CA ALA A 38 8.51 -8.64 -2.47
C ALA A 38 7.02 -8.37 -2.54
N GLY A 39 6.57 -7.25 -1.99
CA GLY A 39 5.19 -6.81 -2.06
C GLY A 39 4.84 -6.29 -3.44
N MET A 40 3.57 -6.43 -3.81
CA MET A 40 3.08 -5.95 -5.11
C MET A 40 2.00 -4.88 -4.92
N ASN A 41 2.12 -3.81 -5.66
CA ASN A 41 1.23 -2.66 -5.61
C ASN A 41 0.93 -2.13 -7.01
N PRO A 42 -0.27 -1.55 -7.25
CA PRO A 42 -0.55 -0.88 -8.53
C PRO A 42 0.45 0.24 -8.88
N ALA A 43 1.14 0.80 -7.86
CA ALA A 43 2.17 1.81 -8.07
C ALA A 43 3.40 1.26 -8.81
N ASP A 44 3.77 -0.01 -8.60
CA ASP A 44 4.95 -0.64 -9.20
C ASP A 44 4.91 -0.57 -10.72
N THR A 45 3.77 -0.95 -11.33
CA THR A 45 3.59 -0.90 -12.80
C THR A 45 3.08 0.45 -13.31
N LYS A 46 2.47 1.30 -12.47
CA LYS A 46 2.10 2.66 -12.88
C LYS A 46 3.32 3.55 -13.11
N HIS A 47 4.34 3.41 -12.29
CA HIS A 47 5.58 4.20 -12.42
C HIS A 47 6.45 3.77 -13.60
N THR A 48 6.25 2.57 -14.13
CA THR A 48 6.95 2.17 -15.37
C THR A 48 6.31 2.74 -16.64
N ARG A 49 5.08 3.30 -16.55
CA ARG A 49 4.35 3.75 -17.74
C ARG A 49 4.82 5.08 -18.31
N GLN A 50 5.38 5.95 -17.47
CA GLN A 50 5.85 7.29 -17.86
C GLN A 50 6.83 7.84 -16.82
N GLY A 51 7.71 8.74 -17.24
CA GLY A 51 8.71 9.38 -16.39
C GLY A 51 9.73 10.14 -17.21
N ASP A 52 10.86 10.48 -16.60
CA ASP A 52 11.99 11.03 -17.33
C ASP A 52 12.75 9.87 -18.03
N PRO A 53 13.06 9.97 -19.33
CA PRO A 53 13.92 8.97 -20.01
C PRO A 53 15.27 8.74 -19.32
N ALA A 54 15.78 9.70 -18.56
CA ALA A 54 17.00 9.54 -17.78
C ALA A 54 16.88 8.55 -16.62
N ASP A 55 15.66 8.21 -16.19
CA ASP A 55 15.42 7.23 -15.13
C ASP A 55 15.45 5.77 -15.61
N LEU A 56 15.55 5.56 -16.93
CA LEU A 56 15.60 4.22 -17.51
C LEU A 56 17.00 3.58 -17.39
N PRO A 57 17.10 2.27 -17.12
CA PRO A 57 16.00 1.33 -16.83
C PRO A 57 15.45 1.51 -15.42
N ILE A 58 14.11 1.37 -15.26
CA ILE A 58 13.45 1.48 -13.96
C ILE A 58 13.53 0.14 -13.25
N ALA A 59 14.11 0.13 -12.05
CA ALA A 59 14.08 -1.02 -11.15
C ALA A 59 12.73 -1.10 -10.43
N VAL A 60 12.03 -2.24 -10.55
CA VAL A 60 10.64 -2.39 -10.11
C VAL A 60 10.54 -2.90 -8.67
N GLY A 61 9.54 -2.43 -7.92
CA GLY A 61 9.23 -2.88 -6.56
C GLY A 61 9.62 -1.89 -5.48
N TYR A 62 8.64 -1.55 -4.62
CA TYR A 62 8.77 -0.50 -3.59
C TYR A 62 8.88 -1.03 -2.18
N GLU A 63 8.53 -2.29 -1.93
CA GLU A 63 8.56 -2.88 -0.59
C GLU A 63 8.99 -4.36 -0.64
N VAL A 64 9.83 -4.73 0.32
CA VAL A 64 10.31 -6.11 0.49
C VAL A 64 10.34 -6.50 1.96
N ALA A 65 10.40 -7.79 2.22
CA ALA A 65 10.86 -8.36 3.48
C ALA A 65 11.88 -9.46 3.21
N GLY A 66 12.85 -9.58 4.08
CA GLY A 66 13.95 -10.54 3.89
C GLY A 66 14.90 -10.56 5.07
N VAL A 67 16.14 -10.94 4.79
CA VAL A 67 17.20 -11.07 5.79
C VAL A 67 18.37 -10.18 5.38
N LEU A 68 18.95 -9.46 6.32
CA LEU A 68 20.17 -8.68 6.08
C LEU A 68 21.32 -9.61 5.69
N SER A 69 21.84 -9.47 4.47
CA SER A 69 22.96 -10.24 3.95
C SER A 69 24.28 -9.49 4.03
N ALA A 70 24.22 -8.14 4.04
CA ALA A 70 25.37 -7.28 4.29
C ALA A 70 24.91 -5.95 4.91
N VAL A 71 25.81 -5.33 5.66
CA VAL A 71 25.60 -4.03 6.33
C VAL A 71 26.80 -3.16 6.02
N GLY A 72 26.56 -1.93 5.57
CA GLY A 72 27.62 -0.96 5.30
C GLY A 72 28.33 -0.48 6.57
N PRO A 73 29.50 0.12 6.43
CA PRO A 73 30.27 0.63 7.59
C PRO A 73 29.46 1.63 8.42
N ASP A 74 29.55 1.51 9.74
CA ASP A 74 28.91 2.41 10.72
C ASP A 74 27.40 2.63 10.48
N THR A 75 26.70 1.60 9.98
CA THR A 75 25.31 1.69 9.56
C THR A 75 24.37 1.01 10.55
N GLN A 76 23.25 1.68 10.83
CA GLN A 76 22.11 1.14 11.57
C GLN A 76 20.84 1.28 10.74
N ILE A 77 19.91 0.32 10.86
CA ILE A 77 18.59 0.41 10.24
C ILE A 77 17.67 1.41 10.96
N ALA A 78 16.58 1.82 10.37
CA ALA A 78 15.68 2.87 10.90
C ALA A 78 15.11 2.55 12.30
N SER A 79 14.92 1.28 12.64
CA SER A 79 14.49 0.82 13.98
C SER A 79 15.64 0.68 14.99
N GLY A 80 16.87 1.05 14.61
CA GLY A 80 18.08 0.83 15.38
C GLY A 80 18.66 -0.58 15.22
N GLY A 81 19.97 -0.75 15.46
CA GLY A 81 20.66 -2.01 15.29
C GLY A 81 20.82 -2.41 13.82
N GLY A 82 20.64 -3.67 13.50
CA GLY A 82 20.77 -4.28 12.17
C GLY A 82 22.10 -5.03 12.02
N ALA A 83 22.05 -6.34 12.21
CA ALA A 83 23.16 -7.26 11.97
C ALA A 83 22.86 -8.19 10.81
N VAL A 84 23.91 -8.72 10.17
CA VAL A 84 23.75 -9.79 9.17
C VAL A 84 23.02 -10.97 9.80
N GLY A 85 21.95 -11.41 9.14
CA GLY A 85 21.05 -12.46 9.63
C GLY A 85 19.75 -11.95 10.26
N ASP A 86 19.62 -10.65 10.54
CA ASP A 86 18.38 -10.09 11.07
C ASP A 86 17.26 -10.09 10.02
N GLU A 87 16.05 -10.44 10.44
CA GLU A 87 14.86 -10.34 9.61
C GLU A 87 14.35 -8.90 9.56
N VAL A 88 14.14 -8.40 8.35
CA VAL A 88 13.79 -6.99 8.12
C VAL A 88 12.65 -6.87 7.11
N LEU A 89 12.04 -5.68 7.11
CA LEU A 89 11.16 -5.20 6.05
C LEU A 89 11.61 -3.80 5.61
N ALA A 90 11.41 -3.48 4.34
CA ALA A 90 11.81 -2.20 3.77
C ALA A 90 10.70 -1.63 2.89
N PHE A 91 10.54 -0.31 2.92
CA PHE A 91 9.53 0.40 2.14
C PHE A 91 10.08 1.74 1.65
N ARG A 92 9.64 2.15 0.46
CA ARG A 92 10.13 3.29 -0.34
C ARG A 92 11.50 3.05 -0.96
N ILE A 93 11.80 1.80 -1.19
CA ILE A 93 12.97 1.37 -1.93
C ILE A 93 12.67 1.34 -3.44
N SER A 94 13.67 1.07 -4.25
CA SER A 94 13.55 0.75 -5.68
C SER A 94 14.21 -0.60 -5.95
N GLY A 95 13.65 -1.38 -6.88
CA GLY A 95 14.21 -2.67 -7.29
C GLY A 95 13.89 -3.83 -6.35
N GLY A 96 12.80 -3.73 -5.60
CA GLY A 96 12.40 -4.79 -4.66
C GLY A 96 11.97 -6.10 -5.32
N TRP A 97 11.60 -6.09 -6.62
CA TRP A 97 11.32 -7.36 -7.33
C TRP A 97 12.62 -8.04 -7.75
N ALA A 98 13.34 -8.55 -6.77
CA ALA A 98 14.69 -9.08 -6.90
C ALA A 98 14.95 -10.19 -5.88
N GLU A 99 15.98 -11.01 -6.13
CA GLU A 99 16.50 -11.96 -5.14
C GLU A 99 17.28 -11.26 -4.03
N SER A 100 17.90 -10.12 -4.34
CA SER A 100 18.69 -9.33 -3.40
C SER A 100 18.72 -7.87 -3.82
N VAL A 101 18.70 -6.93 -2.87
CA VAL A 101 18.73 -5.50 -3.14
C VAL A 101 19.54 -4.74 -2.09
N THR A 102 20.35 -3.78 -2.52
CA THR A 102 21.05 -2.83 -1.64
C THR A 102 20.26 -1.53 -1.58
N VAL A 103 19.92 -1.08 -0.35
CA VAL A 103 18.99 0.02 -0.11
C VAL A 103 19.47 0.91 1.05
N PRO A 104 18.99 2.17 1.15
CA PRO A 104 19.23 3.01 2.31
C PRO A 104 18.73 2.36 3.60
N ALA A 105 19.58 2.25 4.59
CA ALA A 105 19.24 1.68 5.90
C ALA A 105 18.12 2.45 6.63
N SER A 106 17.94 3.74 6.31
CA SER A 106 16.85 4.59 6.80
C SER A 106 15.44 4.15 6.37
N ASP A 107 15.35 3.30 5.35
CA ASP A 107 14.10 2.74 4.84
C ASP A 107 13.85 1.29 5.27
N VAL A 108 14.73 0.75 6.12
CA VAL A 108 14.73 -0.63 6.60
C VAL A 108 14.42 -0.70 8.09
N PHE A 109 13.54 -1.61 8.48
CA PHE A 109 13.05 -1.80 9.84
C PHE A 109 13.14 -3.28 10.24
N ALA A 110 13.31 -3.54 11.53
CA ALA A 110 13.20 -4.89 12.08
C ALA A 110 11.79 -5.46 11.80
N LYS A 111 11.73 -6.67 11.26
CA LYS A 111 10.46 -7.37 11.01
C LYS A 111 9.95 -7.97 12.33
N PRO A 112 8.69 -7.70 12.74
CA PRO A 112 8.11 -8.41 13.88
C PRO A 112 8.10 -9.94 13.65
N ALA A 113 8.45 -10.70 14.67
CA ALA A 113 8.49 -12.17 14.60
C ALA A 113 7.11 -12.79 14.33
N SER A 114 6.03 -12.07 14.67
CA SER A 114 4.65 -12.50 14.44
C SER A 114 4.20 -12.39 12.97
N LEU A 115 4.94 -11.69 12.10
CA LEU A 115 4.60 -11.55 10.69
C LEU A 115 5.40 -12.52 9.83
N GLY A 116 4.73 -13.15 8.84
CA GLY A 116 5.41 -13.81 7.73
C GLY A 116 6.06 -12.78 6.79
N PHE A 117 7.01 -13.22 5.97
CA PHE A 117 7.66 -12.34 4.99
C PHE A 117 6.67 -11.75 3.96
N PRO A 118 5.69 -12.51 3.42
CA PRO A 118 4.71 -11.96 2.49
C PRO A 118 3.87 -10.84 3.10
N GLU A 119 3.43 -11.00 4.35
CA GLU A 119 2.65 -10.00 5.09
C GLU A 119 3.50 -8.75 5.38
N ALA A 120 4.73 -8.95 5.84
CA ALA A 120 5.66 -7.86 6.15
C ALA A 120 6.02 -7.03 4.90
N ALA A 121 6.25 -7.68 3.75
CA ALA A 121 6.52 -7.03 2.47
C ALA A 121 5.33 -6.27 1.90
N ASN A 122 4.14 -6.38 2.48
CA ASN A 122 2.91 -5.77 1.99
C ASN A 122 2.26 -4.81 2.97
N LEU A 123 2.92 -4.53 4.11
CA LEU A 123 2.36 -3.76 5.22
C LEU A 123 2.37 -2.26 4.96
N LEU A 124 3.52 -1.70 4.59
CA LEU A 124 3.79 -0.28 4.77
C LEU A 124 3.19 0.60 3.67
N LEU A 125 3.16 0.18 2.41
CA LEU A 125 2.57 1.00 1.36
C LEU A 125 1.06 1.20 1.58
N ALA A 126 0.33 0.13 1.79
CA ALA A 126 -1.11 0.21 2.05
C ALA A 126 -1.40 0.86 3.41
N GLY A 127 -0.66 0.48 4.46
CA GLY A 127 -0.81 1.00 5.81
C GLY A 127 -0.58 2.50 5.92
N SER A 128 0.52 3.00 5.35
CA SER A 128 0.84 4.43 5.38
C SER A 128 -0.09 5.26 4.49
N THR A 129 -0.58 4.68 3.40
CA THR A 129 -1.61 5.33 2.56
C THR A 129 -2.92 5.50 3.33
N ALA A 130 -3.37 4.45 4.01
CA ALA A 130 -4.55 4.50 4.87
C ALA A 130 -4.39 5.55 5.99
N ALA A 131 -3.27 5.53 6.70
CA ALA A 131 -2.98 6.51 7.75
C ALA A 131 -2.98 7.97 7.24
N ASP A 132 -2.46 8.20 6.03
CA ASP A 132 -2.43 9.53 5.42
C ASP A 132 -3.84 10.02 5.03
N MET A 133 -4.71 9.14 4.55
CA MET A 133 -6.11 9.45 4.29
C MET A 133 -6.83 9.86 5.59
N LEU A 134 -6.61 9.14 6.69
CA LEU A 134 -7.17 9.47 8.01
C LEU A 134 -6.67 10.82 8.52
N ARG A 135 -5.38 11.10 8.35
CA ARG A 135 -4.77 12.38 8.76
C ARG A 135 -5.39 13.58 8.03
N VAL A 136 -5.48 13.52 6.70
CA VAL A 136 -5.97 14.67 5.91
C VAL A 136 -7.43 14.94 6.12
N THR A 137 -8.24 13.90 6.37
CA THR A 137 -9.66 14.03 6.67
C THR A 137 -9.96 14.28 8.14
N ARG A 138 -8.94 14.17 9.00
CA ARG A 138 -9.10 14.32 10.47
C ARG A 138 -10.15 13.37 11.03
N ALA A 139 -10.17 12.12 10.53
CA ALA A 139 -11.11 11.10 11.00
C ALA A 139 -10.90 10.81 12.49
N GLU A 140 -11.99 10.75 13.25
CA GLU A 140 -11.97 10.54 14.70
C GLU A 140 -13.10 9.60 15.18
N GLY A 141 -13.00 9.09 16.41
CA GLY A 141 -13.84 7.97 16.91
C GLY A 141 -15.35 8.18 16.86
N ARG A 142 -15.82 9.43 16.84
CA ARG A 142 -17.27 9.74 16.76
C ARG A 142 -17.84 9.75 15.34
N ASP A 143 -16.97 9.68 14.33
CA ASP A 143 -17.38 9.80 12.92
C ASP A 143 -18.06 8.52 12.42
N THR A 144 -19.00 8.71 11.49
CA THR A 144 -19.46 7.67 10.57
C THR A 144 -18.71 7.83 9.25
N VAL A 145 -17.91 6.83 8.90
CA VAL A 145 -16.97 6.88 7.78
C VAL A 145 -17.44 5.98 6.64
N LEU A 146 -17.50 6.52 5.43
CA LEU A 146 -17.69 5.75 4.20
C LEU A 146 -16.34 5.43 3.57
N VAL A 147 -16.05 4.15 3.31
CA VAL A 147 -14.85 3.70 2.62
C VAL A 147 -15.23 3.06 1.29
N HIS A 148 -14.84 3.67 0.17
CA HIS A 148 -15.00 3.05 -1.14
C HIS A 148 -13.82 2.13 -1.45
N GLY A 149 -14.11 0.92 -1.95
CA GLY A 149 -13.11 -0.12 -2.17
C GLY A 149 -12.59 -0.75 -0.87
N ALA A 150 -13.50 -0.92 0.11
CA ALA A 150 -13.17 -1.36 1.47
C ALA A 150 -12.54 -2.76 1.55
N SER A 151 -12.74 -3.63 0.56
CA SER A 151 -12.12 -4.98 0.51
C SER A 151 -10.73 -5.00 -0.12
N GLY A 152 -10.28 -3.88 -0.72
CA GLY A 152 -8.93 -3.74 -1.28
C GLY A 152 -7.86 -3.54 -0.20
N ALA A 153 -6.58 -3.60 -0.57
CA ALA A 153 -5.47 -3.53 0.38
C ALA A 153 -5.48 -2.27 1.28
N VAL A 154 -5.68 -1.08 0.71
CA VAL A 154 -5.79 0.18 1.45
C VAL A 154 -7.10 0.20 2.25
N GLY A 155 -8.21 -0.27 1.66
CA GLY A 155 -9.51 -0.37 2.33
C GLY A 155 -9.47 -1.23 3.58
N VAL A 156 -8.87 -2.42 3.51
CA VAL A 156 -8.70 -3.32 4.66
C VAL A 156 -7.83 -2.66 5.75
N SER A 157 -6.79 -1.96 5.37
CA SER A 157 -5.98 -1.19 6.33
C SER A 157 -6.78 -0.05 6.97
N LEU A 158 -7.62 0.67 6.20
CA LEU A 158 -8.52 1.70 6.71
C LEU A 158 -9.52 1.13 7.71
N LEU A 159 -10.20 0.01 7.38
CA LEU A 159 -11.15 -0.63 8.28
C LEU A 159 -10.54 -0.92 9.65
N GLN A 160 -9.33 -1.46 9.66
CA GLN A 160 -8.62 -1.80 10.90
C GLN A 160 -8.16 -0.56 11.67
N GLN A 161 -7.58 0.43 10.98
CA GLN A 161 -7.14 1.67 11.64
C GLN A 161 -8.33 2.47 12.19
N LEU A 162 -9.44 2.54 11.46
CA LEU A 162 -10.69 3.16 11.90
C LEU A 162 -11.31 2.43 13.11
N ARG A 163 -11.27 1.09 13.12
CA ARG A 163 -11.68 0.30 14.29
C ARG A 163 -10.88 0.65 15.54
N LEU A 164 -9.56 0.89 15.40
CA LEU A 164 -8.71 1.32 16.52
C LEU A 164 -9.06 2.73 17.02
N LEU A 165 -9.65 3.58 16.18
CA LEU A 165 -10.20 4.89 16.57
C LEU A 165 -11.59 4.79 17.19
N GLY A 166 -12.28 3.64 17.06
CA GLY A 166 -13.65 3.46 17.55
C GLY A 166 -14.71 4.06 16.62
N THR A 167 -14.40 4.28 15.34
CA THR A 167 -15.33 4.83 14.35
C THR A 167 -16.35 3.79 13.87
N ARG A 168 -17.52 4.24 13.47
CA ARG A 168 -18.48 3.46 12.69
C ARG A 168 -18.06 3.50 11.21
N VAL A 169 -17.94 2.35 10.54
CA VAL A 169 -17.48 2.30 9.15
C VAL A 169 -18.50 1.58 8.27
N ILE A 170 -18.88 2.23 7.17
CA ILE A 170 -19.62 1.63 6.06
C ILE A 170 -18.62 1.43 4.91
N GLY A 171 -18.46 0.19 4.44
CA GLY A 171 -17.50 -0.16 3.40
C GLY A 171 -18.18 -0.62 2.11
N SER A 172 -17.97 0.13 1.00
CA SER A 172 -18.46 -0.34 -0.28
C SER A 172 -17.48 -1.31 -0.93
N ALA A 173 -18.01 -2.45 -1.39
CA ALA A 173 -17.28 -3.50 -2.10
C ALA A 173 -18.22 -4.33 -2.97
N SER A 174 -17.66 -5.19 -3.83
CA SER A 174 -18.44 -6.22 -4.52
C SER A 174 -19.01 -7.25 -3.51
N GLU A 175 -19.97 -8.05 -3.93
CA GLU A 175 -20.50 -9.14 -3.11
C GLU A 175 -19.40 -10.11 -2.64
N ARG A 176 -18.40 -10.39 -3.51
CA ARG A 176 -17.24 -11.22 -3.16
C ARG A 176 -16.37 -10.60 -2.05
N GLY A 177 -16.37 -9.29 -1.93
CA GLY A 177 -15.64 -8.56 -0.89
C GLY A 177 -16.42 -8.38 0.41
N ALA A 178 -17.70 -8.75 0.47
CA ALA A 178 -18.58 -8.51 1.62
C ALA A 178 -18.03 -9.09 2.92
N ASP A 179 -17.56 -10.32 2.89
CA ASP A 179 -17.06 -11.01 4.08
C ASP A 179 -15.72 -10.41 4.56
N VAL A 180 -14.90 -9.91 3.65
CA VAL A 180 -13.66 -9.17 3.98
C VAL A 180 -14.04 -7.90 4.75
N VAL A 181 -14.99 -7.10 4.24
CA VAL A 181 -15.44 -5.87 4.90
C VAL A 181 -15.96 -6.16 6.31
N ARG A 182 -16.83 -7.16 6.47
CA ARG A 182 -17.39 -7.56 7.77
C ARG A 182 -16.30 -8.08 8.73
N ARG A 183 -15.38 -8.93 8.24
CA ARG A 183 -14.27 -9.47 9.05
C ARG A 183 -13.46 -8.36 9.68
N PHE A 184 -13.18 -7.28 8.96
CA PHE A 184 -12.38 -6.17 9.44
C PHE A 184 -13.17 -5.04 10.11
N GLY A 185 -14.47 -5.28 10.40
CA GLY A 185 -15.28 -4.43 11.25
C GLY A 185 -16.11 -3.36 10.52
N GLY A 186 -16.24 -3.44 9.19
CA GLY A 186 -17.10 -2.55 8.41
C GLY A 186 -18.51 -3.12 8.19
N GLU A 187 -19.51 -2.24 8.08
CA GLU A 187 -20.84 -2.56 7.56
C GLU A 187 -20.76 -2.57 6.03
N TRP A 188 -20.94 -3.73 5.41
CA TRP A 188 -20.84 -3.86 3.97
C TRP A 188 -22.02 -3.27 3.22
N VAL A 189 -21.73 -2.61 2.10
CA VAL A 189 -22.71 -2.18 1.11
C VAL A 189 -22.18 -2.49 -0.31
N ALA A 190 -23.06 -2.95 -1.20
CA ALA A 190 -22.68 -3.15 -2.60
C ALA A 190 -22.52 -1.80 -3.30
N TYR A 191 -21.46 -1.63 -4.12
CA TYR A 191 -21.36 -0.51 -5.06
C TYR A 191 -22.30 -0.71 -6.26
N GLY A 192 -22.37 0.24 -7.19
CA GLY A 192 -23.25 0.23 -8.36
C GLY A 192 -24.57 0.98 -8.10
N ASP A 193 -25.42 0.99 -9.10
CA ASP A 193 -26.66 1.79 -9.12
C ASP A 193 -27.40 1.80 -7.80
N GLY A 194 -27.69 2.99 -7.28
CA GLY A 194 -28.39 3.19 -6.01
C GLY A 194 -27.49 3.11 -4.76
N LEU A 195 -26.16 3.14 -4.89
CA LEU A 195 -25.22 3.14 -3.74
C LEU A 195 -25.55 4.24 -2.73
N GLU A 196 -25.83 5.46 -3.18
CA GLU A 196 -26.18 6.58 -2.30
C GLU A 196 -27.39 6.24 -1.40
N ALA A 197 -28.45 5.72 -1.99
CA ALA A 197 -29.66 5.36 -1.26
C ALA A 197 -29.41 4.25 -0.24
N ARG A 198 -28.60 3.25 -0.59
CA ARG A 198 -28.21 2.17 0.33
C ARG A 198 -27.40 2.70 1.51
N VAL A 199 -26.43 3.59 1.26
CA VAL A 199 -25.64 4.22 2.34
C VAL A 199 -26.51 5.09 3.23
N ARG A 200 -27.42 5.91 2.67
CA ARG A 200 -28.40 6.70 3.47
C ARG A 200 -29.28 5.82 4.34
N GLY A 201 -29.69 4.65 3.82
CA GLY A 201 -30.46 3.67 4.60
C GLY A 201 -29.68 3.10 5.79
N LEU A 202 -28.37 2.87 5.64
CA LEU A 202 -27.50 2.41 6.73
C LEU A 202 -27.15 3.54 7.70
N ALA A 203 -26.96 4.76 7.22
CA ALA A 203 -26.57 5.91 8.02
C ALA A 203 -27.57 7.07 7.89
N PRO A 204 -28.78 6.96 8.48
CA PRO A 204 -29.79 8.01 8.41
C PRO A 204 -29.35 9.32 9.08
N SER A 205 -28.38 9.28 9.99
CA SER A 205 -27.80 10.47 10.62
C SER A 205 -26.73 11.15 9.77
N GLY A 206 -26.34 10.57 8.63
CA GLY A 206 -25.34 11.11 7.70
C GLY A 206 -23.99 10.42 7.76
N ILE A 207 -23.10 10.86 6.86
CA ILE A 207 -21.70 10.44 6.75
C ILE A 207 -20.82 11.65 7.05
N ASP A 208 -19.86 11.50 7.94
CA ASP A 208 -18.94 12.56 8.35
C ASP A 208 -17.68 12.61 7.49
N VAL A 209 -17.20 11.45 7.01
CA VAL A 209 -15.95 11.30 6.25
C VAL A 209 -16.14 10.32 5.10
N ALA A 210 -15.57 10.62 3.94
CA ALA A 210 -15.50 9.66 2.83
C ALA A 210 -14.05 9.44 2.38
N LEU A 211 -13.67 8.17 2.26
CA LEU A 211 -12.33 7.72 1.90
C LEU A 211 -12.42 6.87 0.63
N ASP A 212 -11.95 7.42 -0.49
CA ASP A 212 -12.03 6.76 -1.79
C ASP A 212 -10.72 6.07 -2.17
N CYS A 213 -10.76 4.74 -2.25
CA CYS A 213 -9.64 3.90 -2.71
C CYS A 213 -9.81 3.40 -4.15
N VAL A 214 -10.88 3.80 -4.86
CA VAL A 214 -11.25 3.26 -6.18
C VAL A 214 -11.08 4.27 -7.30
N GLY A 215 -11.55 5.50 -7.08
CA GLY A 215 -11.47 6.61 -8.03
C GLY A 215 -12.50 6.57 -9.15
N THR A 216 -13.61 5.82 -9.01
CA THR A 216 -14.71 5.84 -9.96
C THR A 216 -15.54 7.12 -9.79
N ASP A 217 -16.21 7.55 -10.86
CA ASP A 217 -17.13 8.70 -10.78
C ASP A 217 -18.22 8.46 -9.74
N GLU A 218 -18.78 7.25 -9.68
CA GLU A 218 -19.77 6.88 -8.65
C GLU A 218 -19.23 7.11 -7.22
N ALA A 219 -18.01 6.66 -6.93
CA ALA A 219 -17.42 6.81 -5.59
C ALA A 219 -17.26 8.29 -5.21
N VAL A 220 -16.80 9.11 -6.14
CA VAL A 220 -16.64 10.56 -5.92
C VAL A 220 -18.01 11.23 -5.78
N ASP A 221 -18.97 10.96 -6.68
CA ASP A 221 -20.29 11.58 -6.68
C ASP A 221 -21.07 11.25 -5.39
N VAL A 222 -21.05 9.98 -4.97
CA VAL A 222 -21.68 9.55 -3.72
C VAL A 222 -21.00 10.20 -2.51
N SER A 223 -19.66 10.31 -2.50
CA SER A 223 -18.94 11.02 -1.43
C SER A 223 -19.37 12.48 -1.35
N LEU A 224 -19.49 13.17 -2.48
CA LEU A 224 -19.92 14.57 -2.56
C LEU A 224 -21.38 14.78 -2.14
N ALA A 225 -22.25 13.81 -2.42
CA ALA A 225 -23.67 13.87 -2.06
C ALA A 225 -23.91 13.59 -0.56
N LEU A 226 -23.02 12.82 0.09
CA LEU A 226 -23.21 12.37 1.47
C LEU A 226 -22.41 13.17 2.50
N VAL A 227 -21.28 13.76 2.14
CA VAL A 227 -20.39 14.48 3.06
C VAL A 227 -20.44 15.97 2.75
N ALA A 228 -20.95 16.77 3.68
CA ALA A 228 -21.14 18.20 3.49
C ALA A 228 -19.82 18.99 3.48
N ASP A 229 -18.87 18.62 4.34
CA ASP A 229 -17.53 19.24 4.39
C ASP A 229 -16.57 18.54 3.43
N ARG A 230 -16.29 19.17 2.28
CA ARG A 230 -15.38 18.65 1.26
C ARG A 230 -13.96 18.40 1.77
N SER A 231 -13.51 19.07 2.84
CA SER A 231 -12.23 18.81 3.47
C SER A 231 -12.15 17.44 4.18
N ARG A 232 -13.28 16.78 4.34
CA ARG A 232 -13.42 15.44 4.91
C ARG A 232 -13.63 14.34 3.86
N ILE A 233 -13.40 14.66 2.59
CA ILE A 233 -13.39 13.72 1.47
C ILE A 233 -11.97 13.62 0.92
N VAL A 234 -11.47 12.41 0.76
CA VAL A 234 -10.14 12.17 0.18
C VAL A 234 -10.16 10.98 -0.78
N THR A 235 -9.40 11.11 -1.87
CA THR A 235 -9.17 10.02 -2.83
C THR A 235 -7.68 9.72 -2.99
N ILE A 236 -7.36 8.46 -3.33
CA ILE A 236 -6.02 8.03 -3.76
C ILE A 236 -5.96 7.71 -5.26
N ALA A 237 -7.08 7.77 -5.96
CA ALA A 237 -7.18 7.27 -7.34
C ALA A 237 -7.79 8.29 -8.33
N ALA A 238 -8.66 9.22 -7.89
CA ALA A 238 -9.36 10.20 -8.73
C ALA A 238 -8.72 11.59 -8.68
N GLN A 239 -7.43 11.73 -9.01
CA GLN A 239 -6.67 12.98 -8.88
C GLN A 239 -7.31 14.16 -9.63
N ALA A 240 -7.74 13.93 -10.88
CA ALA A 240 -8.36 14.98 -11.71
C ALA A 240 -9.69 15.46 -11.11
N ARG A 241 -10.54 14.51 -10.65
CA ARG A 241 -11.81 14.82 -9.97
C ARG A 241 -11.56 15.55 -8.65
N ALA A 242 -10.54 15.15 -7.89
CA ALA A 242 -10.22 15.84 -6.65
C ALA A 242 -9.90 17.33 -6.87
N ALA A 243 -9.11 17.63 -7.90
CA ALA A 243 -8.76 19.01 -8.24
C ALA A 243 -9.99 19.83 -8.68
N SER A 244 -10.89 19.27 -9.49
CA SER A 244 -12.08 19.97 -9.97
C SER A 244 -13.15 20.15 -8.89
N GLU A 245 -13.28 19.19 -7.97
CA GLU A 245 -14.31 19.19 -6.93
C GLU A 245 -13.86 19.85 -5.61
N GLY A 246 -12.59 20.20 -5.49
CA GLY A 246 -12.03 20.81 -4.26
C GLY A 246 -12.00 19.84 -3.08
N ILE A 247 -11.80 18.54 -3.34
CA ILE A 247 -11.59 17.52 -2.31
C ILE A 247 -10.11 17.16 -2.20
N ALA A 248 -9.71 16.51 -1.11
CA ALA A 248 -8.33 16.12 -0.92
C ALA A 248 -7.93 14.95 -1.82
N ALA A 249 -6.69 14.99 -2.31
CA ALA A 249 -6.05 13.83 -2.90
C ALA A 249 -4.69 13.60 -2.23
N VAL A 250 -4.36 12.35 -1.93
CA VAL A 250 -3.07 11.99 -1.34
C VAL A 250 -2.30 11.03 -2.24
N GLY A 251 -0.98 11.18 -2.24
CA GLY A 251 -0.09 10.35 -3.05
C GLY A 251 1.35 10.44 -2.58
N GLY A 252 2.10 9.34 -2.70
CA GLY A 252 3.47 9.23 -2.20
C GLY A 252 4.48 10.22 -2.77
N ALA A 253 4.19 10.84 -3.92
CA ALA A 253 5.02 11.88 -4.53
C ALA A 253 4.80 13.28 -3.93
N GLN A 254 3.68 13.51 -3.23
CA GLN A 254 3.41 14.81 -2.61
C GLN A 254 4.26 14.99 -1.34
N PRO A 255 5.01 16.10 -1.16
CA PRO A 255 5.96 16.25 -0.05
C PRO A 255 5.35 16.05 1.35
N ALA A 256 4.16 16.61 1.60
CA ALA A 256 3.48 16.48 2.89
C ALA A 256 3.03 15.04 3.17
N SER A 257 2.48 14.35 2.15
CA SER A 257 2.13 12.93 2.23
C SER A 257 3.38 12.06 2.43
N LYS A 258 4.46 12.36 1.71
CA LYS A 258 5.74 11.64 1.85
C LYS A 258 6.25 11.71 3.28
N ALA A 259 6.41 12.92 3.82
CA ALA A 259 6.93 13.14 5.17
C ALA A 259 6.08 12.44 6.24
N PHE A 260 4.75 12.53 6.13
CA PHE A 260 3.86 11.86 7.07
C PHE A 260 3.95 10.33 6.97
N ARG A 261 3.91 9.78 5.76
CA ARG A 261 4.00 8.32 5.55
C ARG A 261 5.32 7.75 6.05
N ASP A 262 6.41 8.51 5.94
CA ASP A 262 7.70 8.11 6.52
C ASP A 262 7.66 8.12 8.04
N SER A 263 7.00 9.09 8.66
CA SER A 263 6.92 9.21 10.12
C SER A 263 6.07 8.14 10.81
N VAL A 264 5.11 7.52 10.10
CA VAL A 264 4.20 6.54 10.70
C VAL A 264 4.64 5.08 10.52
N ARG A 265 5.74 4.82 9.79
CA ARG A 265 6.18 3.46 9.45
C ARG A 265 6.37 2.58 10.69
N GLN A 266 7.13 3.05 11.68
CA GLN A 266 7.38 2.28 12.91
C GLN A 266 6.07 1.98 13.65
N ARG A 267 5.18 2.95 13.79
CA ARG A 267 3.88 2.74 14.46
C ARG A 267 3.04 1.65 13.76
N LEU A 268 3.03 1.62 12.43
CA LEU A 268 2.31 0.59 11.68
C LEU A 268 2.92 -0.79 11.89
N ILE A 269 4.24 -0.88 11.94
CA ILE A 269 4.98 -2.12 12.24
C ILE A 269 4.63 -2.60 13.65
N ASP A 270 4.62 -1.72 14.64
CA ASP A 270 4.28 -2.04 16.03
C ASP A 270 2.84 -2.55 16.14
N LEU A 271 1.89 -1.88 15.47
CA LEU A 271 0.49 -2.32 15.42
C LEU A 271 0.33 -3.70 14.77
N ALA A 272 1.05 -3.96 13.69
CA ALA A 272 1.02 -5.26 13.04
C ALA A 272 1.70 -6.33 13.90
N GLY A 273 2.82 -6.02 14.53
CA GLY A 273 3.51 -6.89 15.47
C GLY A 273 2.65 -7.29 16.67
N ALA A 274 1.79 -6.39 17.14
CA ALA A 274 0.83 -6.62 18.21
C ALA A 274 -0.48 -7.31 17.76
N GLY A 275 -0.63 -7.63 16.46
CA GLY A 275 -1.84 -8.25 15.91
C GLY A 275 -3.03 -7.31 15.72
N HIS A 276 -2.81 -5.99 15.77
CA HIS A 276 -3.83 -4.98 15.54
C HIS A 276 -4.04 -4.62 14.06
N LEU A 277 -3.05 -4.93 13.23
CA LEU A 277 -3.11 -4.81 11.77
C LEU A 277 -2.74 -6.14 11.13
N GLU A 278 -3.67 -6.72 10.40
CA GLU A 278 -3.46 -7.88 9.56
C GLU A 278 -3.26 -7.45 8.10
N VAL A 279 -2.41 -8.15 7.38
CA VAL A 279 -2.17 -7.96 5.95
C VAL A 279 -2.59 -9.21 5.19
N PRO A 280 -3.84 -9.30 4.70
CA PRO A 280 -4.29 -10.46 3.95
C PRO A 280 -3.54 -10.57 2.62
N VAL A 281 -2.72 -11.61 2.48
CA VAL A 281 -2.06 -11.98 1.22
C VAL A 281 -2.93 -13.02 0.52
N ALA A 282 -3.49 -12.65 -0.64
CA ALA A 282 -4.40 -13.52 -1.37
C ALA A 282 -3.66 -14.63 -2.13
N ARG A 283 -2.49 -14.30 -2.69
CA ARG A 283 -1.69 -15.24 -3.46
C ARG A 283 -0.21 -14.85 -3.45
N THR A 284 0.65 -15.86 -3.48
CA THR A 284 2.08 -15.72 -3.73
C THR A 284 2.44 -16.28 -5.09
N PHE A 285 3.47 -15.71 -5.73
CA PHE A 285 4.00 -16.17 -7.01
C PHE A 285 5.51 -16.35 -6.88
N PRO A 286 6.13 -17.29 -7.60
CA PRO A 286 7.57 -17.27 -7.80
C PRO A 286 8.02 -15.92 -8.36
N LEU A 287 9.18 -15.42 -7.94
CA LEU A 287 9.72 -14.14 -8.47
C LEU A 287 9.80 -14.14 -10.00
N ALA A 288 10.13 -15.28 -10.62
CA ALA A 288 10.19 -15.41 -12.07
C ALA A 288 8.84 -15.18 -12.79
N GLU A 289 7.72 -15.31 -12.07
CA GLU A 289 6.35 -15.13 -12.59
C GLU A 289 5.79 -13.71 -12.29
N ALA A 290 6.64 -12.74 -11.96
CA ALA A 290 6.19 -11.40 -11.58
C ALA A 290 5.36 -10.71 -12.67
N LYS A 291 5.60 -11.03 -13.95
CA LYS A 291 4.82 -10.49 -15.06
C LYS A 291 3.36 -10.97 -15.03
N GLU A 292 3.14 -12.27 -14.81
CA GLU A 292 1.81 -12.85 -14.64
C GLU A 292 1.09 -12.26 -13.40
N ALA A 293 1.83 -12.13 -12.30
CA ALA A 293 1.31 -11.52 -11.08
C ALA A 293 0.93 -10.04 -11.29
N ALA A 294 1.71 -9.29 -12.09
CA ALA A 294 1.42 -7.90 -12.45
C ALA A 294 0.17 -7.78 -13.32
N GLU A 295 -0.02 -8.68 -14.29
CA GLU A 295 -1.23 -8.75 -15.11
C GLU A 295 -2.48 -9.02 -14.27
N LEU A 296 -2.39 -9.94 -13.30
CA LEU A 296 -3.48 -10.18 -12.34
C LEU A 296 -3.78 -8.94 -11.49
N LEU A 297 -2.73 -8.24 -11.02
CA LEU A 297 -2.89 -7.01 -10.24
C LEU A 297 -3.57 -5.90 -11.07
N GLU A 298 -3.18 -5.75 -12.33
CA GLU A 298 -3.74 -4.76 -13.27
C GLU A 298 -5.19 -5.08 -13.66
N SER A 299 -5.61 -6.34 -13.60
CA SER A 299 -7.01 -6.72 -13.80
C SER A 299 -7.97 -6.15 -12.75
N GLY A 300 -7.45 -5.65 -11.63
CA GLY A 300 -8.20 -5.04 -10.53
C GLY A 300 -8.90 -6.02 -9.58
N HIS A 301 -8.69 -7.33 -9.74
CA HIS A 301 -9.40 -8.35 -8.96
C HIS A 301 -8.47 -9.39 -8.31
N PRO A 302 -7.38 -9.00 -7.67
CA PRO A 302 -6.44 -9.97 -7.07
C PRO A 302 -6.99 -10.66 -5.80
N GLY A 303 -8.10 -10.17 -5.23
CA GLY A 303 -8.69 -10.72 -4.00
C GLY A 303 -7.97 -10.32 -2.70
N GLY A 304 -6.92 -9.53 -2.76
CA GLY A 304 -6.08 -9.09 -1.66
C GLY A 304 -4.69 -8.72 -2.15
N LYS A 305 -3.72 -8.66 -1.22
CA LYS A 305 -2.32 -8.38 -1.58
C LYS A 305 -1.69 -9.60 -2.28
N LEU A 306 -0.77 -9.31 -3.19
CA LEU A 306 0.07 -10.31 -3.85
C LEU A 306 1.52 -10.16 -3.37
N ALA A 307 2.27 -11.26 -3.34
CA ALA A 307 3.70 -11.24 -3.04
C ALA A 307 4.48 -12.12 -4.00
N LEU A 308 5.69 -11.67 -4.37
CA LEU A 308 6.66 -12.45 -5.14
C LEU A 308 7.63 -13.12 -4.17
N LEU A 309 7.92 -14.39 -4.42
CA LEU A 309 8.87 -15.17 -3.63
C LEU A 309 10.08 -15.52 -4.50
N PRO A 310 11.30 -15.08 -4.16
CA PRO A 310 12.53 -15.49 -4.82
C PRO A 310 12.84 -16.96 -4.73
#